data_621486c9908383eb8baef33ecf98e915
#
_entry.id   621486c9908383eb8baef33ecf98e915
#
_cell.length_a   1.000
_cell.length_b   1.000
_cell.length_c   1.000
_cell.angle_alpha   90.00
_cell.angle_beta   90.00
_cell.angle_gamma   90.00
#
_symmetry.space_group_name_H-M   'P 1'
#
loop_
_entity.id
_entity.type
_entity.pdbx_description
1 polymer ?
#
loop_
_entity_poly.entity_id
_entity_poly.type
_entity_poly.pdbx_seq_one_letter_code
_entity_poly.pdbx_strand_id
1 'polypeptide(L)'
;MSNRAFYSLVNDGRLTGNVIGAVLATEPLASTGATLTCTRDVHGGRMNVINAAAGCAVTLPNATGTGSVYRFMIGTTITSNSTTIKVNNTTDVMSGRAYVISDNTAAVLGYATGSTDDTITLNGTTLGGFAGDVIEIIDSIAGTYLVQVHTKATGTEATPFSATV
;
A
#
# COMPACT_ATOMS: atom_id res chain seq x y z
N MET A 1 -24.00 13.34 -14.13
CA MET A 1 -24.59 14.27 -13.14
C MET A 1 -24.33 15.68 -13.61
N SER A 2 -25.37 16.55 -13.59
CA SER A 2 -25.12 17.94 -13.98
C SER A 2 -24.33 18.67 -12.89
N ASN A 3 -23.41 19.55 -13.27
CA ASN A 3 -22.61 20.37 -12.36
C ASN A 3 -23.46 21.12 -11.31
N ARG A 4 -24.72 21.40 -11.59
CA ARG A 4 -25.63 22.09 -10.66
C ARG A 4 -25.97 21.28 -9.42
N ALA A 5 -26.14 19.96 -9.53
CA ALA A 5 -26.44 19.11 -8.37
C ALA A 5 -25.25 19.01 -7.40
N PHE A 6 -24.03 18.99 -7.95
CA PHE A 6 -22.80 18.96 -7.16
C PHE A 6 -22.60 20.27 -6.37
N TYR A 7 -22.77 21.42 -7.03
CA TYR A 7 -22.66 22.73 -6.34
C TYR A 7 -23.71 22.92 -5.24
N SER A 8 -24.92 22.41 -5.44
CA SER A 8 -25.98 22.48 -4.42
C SER A 8 -25.61 21.72 -3.16
N LEU A 9 -25.08 20.48 -3.28
CA LEU A 9 -24.65 19.67 -2.14
C LEU A 9 -23.49 20.29 -1.35
N VAL A 10 -22.58 20.97 -2.04
CA VAL A 10 -21.47 21.69 -1.38
C VAL A 10 -21.98 22.92 -0.61
N ASN A 11 -22.88 23.71 -1.22
CA ASN A 11 -23.43 24.92 -0.60
C ASN A 11 -24.33 24.62 0.61
N ASP A 12 -25.02 23.48 0.60
CA ASP A 12 -25.88 23.04 1.72
C ASP A 12 -25.08 22.47 2.89
N GLY A 13 -23.73 22.49 2.83
CA GLY A 13 -22.86 21.92 3.86
C GLY A 13 -22.99 20.39 4.01
N ARG A 14 -23.63 19.71 3.07
CA ARG A 14 -23.85 18.26 3.09
C ARG A 14 -22.65 17.46 2.64
N LEU A 15 -21.69 18.10 1.97
CA LEU A 15 -20.41 17.52 1.62
C LEU A 15 -19.30 18.30 2.31
N THR A 16 -18.51 17.62 3.12
CA THR A 16 -17.30 18.19 3.71
C THR A 16 -16.14 18.10 2.72
N GLY A 17 -15.07 18.89 2.94
CA GLY A 17 -13.89 18.89 2.07
C GLY A 17 -13.30 17.49 1.81
N ASN A 18 -13.32 16.60 2.80
CA ASN A 18 -12.83 15.23 2.66
C ASN A 18 -13.68 14.39 1.68
N VAL A 19 -14.99 14.56 1.70
CA VAL A 19 -15.90 13.86 0.77
C VAL A 19 -15.71 14.36 -0.65
N ILE A 20 -15.51 15.67 -0.81
CA ILE A 20 -15.24 16.28 -2.13
C ILE A 20 -13.92 15.74 -2.70
N GLY A 21 -12.87 15.69 -1.89
CA GLY A 21 -11.57 15.13 -2.29
C GLY A 21 -11.66 13.65 -2.68
N ALA A 22 -12.36 12.84 -1.91
CA ALA A 22 -12.55 11.42 -2.20
C ALA A 22 -13.36 11.17 -3.49
N VAL A 23 -14.36 12.00 -3.77
CA VAL A 23 -15.18 11.88 -4.99
C VAL A 23 -14.41 12.31 -6.24
N LEU A 24 -13.48 13.25 -6.13
CA LEU A 24 -12.72 13.77 -7.26
C LEU A 24 -11.39 13.02 -7.48
N ALA A 25 -10.89 12.33 -6.46
CA ALA A 25 -9.58 11.65 -6.52
C ALA A 25 -9.71 10.21 -7.04
N THR A 26 -10.09 10.06 -8.30
CA THR A 26 -10.25 8.72 -8.94
C THR A 26 -9.00 8.28 -9.72
N GLU A 27 -8.12 9.20 -10.06
CA GLU A 27 -6.92 8.90 -10.84
C GLU A 27 -5.82 8.28 -9.98
N PRO A 28 -5.07 7.29 -10.50
CA PRO A 28 -3.91 6.75 -9.82
C PRO A 28 -2.86 7.83 -9.52
N LEU A 29 -2.22 7.73 -8.37
CA LEU A 29 -1.15 8.65 -7.97
C LEU A 29 0.20 7.97 -8.19
N ALA A 30 0.98 8.45 -9.17
CA ALA A 30 2.28 7.89 -9.51
C ALA A 30 3.40 8.51 -8.65
N SER A 31 4.28 7.67 -8.12
CA SER A 31 5.51 8.06 -7.43
C SER A 31 6.73 7.47 -8.12
N THR A 32 7.71 8.32 -8.42
CA THR A 32 9.01 7.94 -9.00
C THR A 32 10.17 8.21 -8.04
N GLY A 33 9.87 8.79 -6.87
CA GLY A 33 10.86 9.16 -5.86
C GLY A 33 11.36 7.98 -5.04
N ALA A 34 12.51 8.16 -4.41
CA ALA A 34 13.09 7.18 -3.48
C ALA A 34 12.33 7.10 -2.14
N THR A 35 11.48 8.07 -1.84
CA THR A 35 10.67 8.12 -0.61
C THR A 35 9.25 8.57 -0.92
N LEU A 36 8.29 8.05 -0.18
CA LEU A 36 6.89 8.45 -0.22
C LEU A 36 6.31 8.47 1.20
N THR A 37 5.96 9.65 1.70
CA THR A 37 5.21 9.76 2.96
C THR A 37 3.72 9.82 2.64
N CYS A 38 2.99 8.79 3.04
CA CYS A 38 1.56 8.70 2.82
C CYS A 38 0.78 9.57 3.80
N THR A 39 -0.27 10.20 3.29
CA THR A 39 -1.29 10.85 4.10
C THR A 39 -2.66 10.29 3.72
N ARG A 40 -3.60 10.33 4.66
CA ARG A 40 -4.95 9.82 4.43
C ARG A 40 -5.66 10.56 3.29
N ASP A 41 -5.56 11.89 3.30
CA ASP A 41 -6.31 12.75 2.38
C ASP A 41 -5.82 12.65 0.93
N VAL A 42 -4.52 12.37 0.73
CA VAL A 42 -3.91 12.30 -0.60
C VAL A 42 -3.88 10.87 -1.12
N HIS A 43 -3.52 9.89 -0.29
CA HIS A 43 -3.18 8.53 -0.71
C HIS A 43 -4.27 7.50 -0.36
N GLY A 44 -5.15 7.82 0.61
CA GLY A 44 -6.26 6.95 1.00
C GLY A 44 -7.34 6.87 -0.08
N GLY A 45 -7.91 5.68 -0.25
CA GLY A 45 -9.01 5.45 -1.18
C GLY A 45 -8.63 5.41 -2.66
N ARG A 46 -7.35 5.54 -3.02
CA ARG A 46 -6.88 5.53 -4.41
C ARG A 46 -5.75 4.53 -4.64
N MET A 47 -5.46 4.26 -5.91
CA MET A 47 -4.31 3.47 -6.31
C MET A 47 -3.06 4.36 -6.32
N ASN A 48 -2.05 3.98 -5.53
CA ASN A 48 -0.73 4.60 -5.52
C ASN A 48 0.21 3.72 -6.35
N VAL A 49 0.74 4.25 -7.44
CA VAL A 49 1.59 3.51 -8.37
C VAL A 49 3.05 3.84 -8.12
N ILE A 50 3.85 2.85 -7.74
CA ILE A 50 5.28 3.01 -7.48
C ILE A 50 6.06 2.71 -8.75
N ASN A 51 6.61 3.76 -9.38
CA ASN A 51 7.40 3.70 -10.61
C ASN A 51 8.89 3.92 -10.34
N ALA A 52 9.40 3.47 -9.19
CA ALA A 52 10.78 3.62 -8.76
C ALA A 52 11.52 2.28 -8.89
N ALA A 53 12.19 2.05 -10.03
CA ALA A 53 13.00 0.84 -10.26
C ALA A 53 14.13 0.68 -9.24
N ALA A 54 14.62 1.78 -8.68
CA ALA A 54 15.65 1.79 -7.64
C ALA A 54 15.10 1.57 -6.21
N GLY A 55 13.81 1.25 -6.08
CA GLY A 55 13.13 1.13 -4.79
C GLY A 55 12.59 2.44 -4.25
N CYS A 56 11.62 2.34 -3.34
CA CYS A 56 10.95 3.47 -2.70
C CYS A 56 10.67 3.14 -1.22
N ALA A 57 11.09 4.00 -0.31
CA ALA A 57 10.72 3.89 1.10
C ALA A 57 9.38 4.60 1.35
N VAL A 58 8.31 3.80 1.48
CA VAL A 58 6.97 4.29 1.76
C VAL A 58 6.73 4.27 3.26
N THR A 59 6.30 5.41 3.83
CA THR A 59 5.91 5.52 5.24
C THR A 59 4.40 5.77 5.31
N LEU A 60 3.68 4.89 6.01
CA LEU A 60 2.24 5.03 6.29
C LEU A 60 2.00 6.05 7.40
N PRO A 61 0.82 6.69 7.50
CA PRO A 61 0.45 7.42 8.72
C PRO A 61 0.33 6.47 9.92
N ASN A 62 0.04 6.98 11.11
CA ASN A 62 -0.23 6.13 12.28
C ASN A 62 -1.56 5.38 12.10
N ALA A 63 -1.60 4.13 12.57
CA ALA A 63 -2.81 3.31 12.59
C ALA A 63 -3.77 3.81 13.68
N THR A 64 -4.89 4.35 13.27
CA THR A 64 -5.88 4.96 14.19
C THR A 64 -7.28 4.35 14.06
N GLY A 65 -7.44 3.29 13.26
CA GLY A 65 -8.71 2.58 13.08
C GLY A 65 -9.73 3.36 12.25
N THR A 66 -9.28 4.12 11.26
CA THR A 66 -10.16 4.97 10.44
C THR A 66 -10.90 4.21 9.33
N GLY A 67 -10.51 2.96 9.05
CA GLY A 67 -10.98 2.20 7.89
C GLY A 67 -10.39 2.70 6.56
N SER A 68 -9.41 3.60 6.58
CA SER A 68 -8.77 4.09 5.36
C SER A 68 -8.03 2.97 4.64
N VAL A 69 -8.23 2.89 3.32
CA VAL A 69 -7.61 1.86 2.47
C VAL A 69 -6.51 2.51 1.64
N TYR A 70 -5.31 1.98 1.75
CA TYR A 70 -4.15 2.36 0.93
C TYR A 70 -3.87 1.21 -0.03
N ARG A 71 -3.96 1.46 -1.33
CA ARG A 71 -3.63 0.50 -2.38
C ARG A 71 -2.37 0.93 -3.08
N PHE A 72 -1.43 0.00 -3.20
CA PHE A 72 -0.19 0.21 -3.94
C PHE A 72 -0.10 -0.79 -5.09
N MET A 73 0.42 -0.33 -6.21
CA MET A 73 0.79 -1.18 -7.34
C MET A 73 2.25 -0.88 -7.72
N ILE A 74 3.02 -1.92 -7.94
CA ILE A 74 4.35 -1.77 -8.53
C ILE A 74 4.17 -1.54 -10.03
N GLY A 75 4.41 -0.34 -10.48
CA GLY A 75 4.29 0.04 -11.89
C GLY A 75 5.56 -0.26 -12.70
N THR A 76 6.72 -0.20 -12.03
CA THR A 76 8.02 -0.55 -12.61
C THR A 76 8.71 -1.58 -11.72
N THR A 77 9.14 -2.70 -12.31
CA THR A 77 9.87 -3.76 -11.57
C THR A 77 11.10 -3.18 -10.86
N ILE A 78 11.26 -3.56 -9.59
CA ILE A 78 12.38 -3.16 -8.75
C ILE A 78 13.64 -3.89 -9.23
N THR A 79 14.71 -3.17 -9.47
CA THR A 79 15.97 -3.72 -10.01
C THR A 79 17.18 -3.49 -9.11
N SER A 80 17.07 -2.52 -8.18
CA SER A 80 18.13 -2.24 -7.20
C SER A 80 17.50 -1.63 -5.95
N ASN A 81 18.09 -1.90 -4.79
CA ASN A 81 17.51 -1.63 -3.47
C ASN A 81 16.12 -2.31 -3.35
N SER A 82 15.39 -2.01 -2.31
CA SER A 82 14.06 -2.56 -2.09
C SER A 82 13.03 -1.43 -2.01
N THR A 83 11.80 -1.71 -2.42
CA THR A 83 10.66 -0.93 -1.96
C THR A 83 10.23 -1.47 -0.60
N THR A 84 10.15 -0.58 0.38
CA THR A 84 9.62 -0.90 1.72
C THR A 84 8.34 -0.11 1.94
N ILE A 85 7.32 -0.75 2.51
CA ILE A 85 6.13 -0.07 3.01
C ILE A 85 6.08 -0.34 4.48
N LYS A 86 6.21 0.71 5.30
CA LYS A 86 6.36 0.58 6.75
C LYS A 86 5.41 1.49 7.51
N VAL A 87 5.12 1.12 8.75
CA VAL A 87 4.42 1.97 9.71
C VAL A 87 5.28 3.18 10.09
N ASN A 88 4.66 4.21 10.66
CA ASN A 88 5.36 5.45 11.00
C ASN A 88 6.00 5.45 12.40
N ASN A 89 5.68 4.48 13.24
CA ASN A 89 6.14 4.42 14.64
C ASN A 89 6.50 3.00 15.04
N THR A 90 7.10 2.83 16.20
CA THR A 90 7.60 1.55 16.74
C THR A 90 6.53 0.70 17.45
N THR A 91 5.27 1.12 17.45
CA THR A 91 4.17 0.46 18.19
C THR A 91 3.08 -0.09 17.29
N ASP A 92 2.88 0.51 16.11
CA ASP A 92 1.92 0.00 15.13
C ASP A 92 2.48 -1.27 14.47
N VAL A 93 1.61 -2.21 14.16
CA VAL A 93 1.97 -3.48 13.53
C VAL A 93 1.10 -3.76 12.32
N MET A 94 1.53 -4.73 11.52
CA MET A 94 0.78 -5.26 10.39
C MET A 94 0.24 -6.65 10.73
N SER A 95 -1.01 -6.91 10.38
CA SER A 95 -1.66 -8.22 10.53
C SER A 95 -2.27 -8.63 9.20
N GLY A 96 -1.86 -9.77 8.65
CA GLY A 96 -2.39 -10.23 7.37
C GLY A 96 -1.55 -11.28 6.69
N ARG A 97 -1.52 -11.24 5.36
CA ARG A 97 -0.91 -12.31 4.57
C ARG A 97 -0.40 -11.83 3.22
N ALA A 98 0.55 -12.60 2.69
CA ALA A 98 1.04 -12.47 1.33
C ALA A 98 0.77 -13.75 0.54
N TYR A 99 0.35 -13.59 -0.71
CA TYR A 99 0.26 -14.64 -1.71
C TYR A 99 1.32 -14.38 -2.76
N VAL A 100 2.29 -15.27 -2.83
CA VAL A 100 3.45 -15.15 -3.71
C VAL A 100 3.37 -16.23 -4.80
N ILE A 101 3.28 -15.81 -6.04
CA ILE A 101 3.33 -16.74 -7.19
C ILE A 101 4.79 -17.07 -7.46
N SER A 102 5.15 -18.35 -7.36
CA SER A 102 6.49 -18.87 -7.66
C SER A 102 6.72 -18.97 -9.15
N ASP A 103 7.94 -18.66 -9.61
CA ASP A 103 8.37 -18.90 -10.99
C ASP A 103 8.90 -20.33 -11.22
N ASN A 104 9.27 -21.03 -10.15
CA ASN A 104 9.86 -22.36 -10.21
C ASN A 104 8.84 -23.50 -10.21
N THR A 105 7.65 -23.22 -9.67
CA THR A 105 6.56 -24.20 -9.55
C THR A 105 5.25 -23.50 -9.86
N ALA A 106 4.27 -24.20 -10.39
CA ALA A 106 2.92 -23.65 -10.58
C ALA A 106 2.18 -23.57 -9.22
N ALA A 107 2.83 -22.98 -8.22
CA ALA A 107 2.35 -22.90 -6.85
C ALA A 107 2.20 -21.45 -6.40
N VAL A 108 1.26 -21.24 -5.47
CA VAL A 108 1.12 -20.01 -4.71
C VAL A 108 1.57 -20.29 -3.28
N LEU A 109 2.60 -19.60 -2.85
CA LEU A 109 3.09 -19.65 -1.48
C LEU A 109 2.35 -18.64 -0.62
N GLY A 110 1.93 -19.04 0.58
CA GLY A 110 1.27 -18.18 1.53
C GLY A 110 2.20 -17.86 2.71
N TYR A 111 2.35 -16.58 3.01
CA TYR A 111 3.06 -16.11 4.20
C TYR A 111 2.10 -15.31 5.08
N ALA A 112 2.15 -15.52 6.39
CA ALA A 112 1.42 -14.71 7.36
C ALA A 112 2.39 -13.77 8.08
N THR A 113 1.88 -12.64 8.55
CA THR A 113 2.63 -11.75 9.44
C THR A 113 2.87 -12.40 10.79
N GLY A 114 4.02 -12.13 11.39
CA GLY A 114 4.25 -12.32 12.82
C GLY A 114 3.57 -11.22 13.66
N SER A 115 3.61 -11.35 14.96
CA SER A 115 2.95 -10.41 15.89
C SER A 115 3.63 -9.03 15.98
N THR A 116 4.85 -8.91 15.50
CA THR A 116 5.66 -7.68 15.55
C THR A 116 6.01 -7.13 14.18
N ASP A 117 5.52 -7.76 13.11
CA ASP A 117 5.82 -7.29 11.75
C ASP A 117 5.18 -5.93 11.50
N ASP A 118 5.96 -5.00 10.99
CA ASP A 118 5.63 -3.60 10.79
C ASP A 118 6.01 -3.09 9.38
N THR A 119 6.67 -3.95 8.60
CA THR A 119 7.24 -3.61 7.30
C THR A 119 6.98 -4.70 6.27
N ILE A 120 6.58 -4.26 5.06
CA ILE A 120 6.54 -5.07 3.84
C ILE A 120 7.75 -4.68 3.00
N THR A 121 8.57 -5.65 2.60
CA THR A 121 9.75 -5.45 1.75
C THR A 121 9.56 -6.18 0.42
N LEU A 122 9.78 -5.48 -0.68
CA LEU A 122 9.74 -6.00 -2.05
C LEU A 122 11.09 -5.70 -2.72
N ASN A 123 11.80 -6.73 -3.16
CA ASN A 123 13.18 -6.60 -3.64
C ASN A 123 13.39 -6.82 -5.15
N GLY A 124 12.31 -7.05 -5.89
CA GLY A 124 12.36 -7.35 -7.32
C GLY A 124 12.81 -8.77 -7.66
N THR A 125 12.95 -9.66 -6.64
CA THR A 125 13.35 -11.06 -6.79
C THR A 125 12.55 -11.95 -5.83
N THR A 126 13.13 -12.38 -4.73
CA THR A 126 12.59 -13.38 -3.80
C THR A 126 11.42 -12.91 -2.94
N LEU A 127 11.24 -11.61 -2.78
CA LEU A 127 10.20 -10.97 -1.94
C LEU A 127 9.10 -10.29 -2.80
N GLY A 128 9.08 -10.51 -4.11
CA GLY A 128 8.21 -9.77 -5.01
C GLY A 128 8.79 -8.42 -5.42
N GLY A 129 7.95 -7.55 -5.99
CA GLY A 129 8.36 -6.25 -6.49
C GLY A 129 8.42 -6.18 -8.01
N PHE A 130 7.66 -7.01 -8.68
CA PHE A 130 7.48 -7.00 -10.13
C PHE A 130 6.36 -6.05 -10.54
N ALA A 131 6.46 -5.48 -11.73
CA ALA A 131 5.38 -4.69 -12.30
C ALA A 131 4.07 -5.50 -12.33
N GLY A 132 3.00 -4.92 -11.79
CA GLY A 132 1.71 -5.56 -11.62
C GLY A 132 1.44 -6.14 -10.23
N ASP A 133 2.44 -6.23 -9.35
CA ASP A 133 2.22 -6.62 -7.95
C ASP A 133 1.35 -5.59 -7.24
N VAL A 134 0.42 -6.07 -6.39
CA VAL A 134 -0.57 -5.23 -5.70
C VAL A 134 -0.53 -5.49 -4.20
N ILE A 135 -0.55 -4.42 -3.43
CA ILE A 135 -0.60 -4.43 -1.97
C ILE A 135 -1.81 -3.62 -1.51
N GLU A 136 -2.66 -4.20 -0.68
CA GLU A 136 -3.75 -3.49 -0.01
C GLU A 136 -3.49 -3.43 1.49
N ILE A 137 -3.63 -2.24 2.06
CA ILE A 137 -3.38 -1.96 3.47
C ILE A 137 -4.57 -1.17 4.00
N ILE A 138 -5.19 -1.66 5.06
CA ILE A 138 -6.37 -1.04 5.68
C ILE A 138 -6.01 -0.63 7.11
N ASP A 139 -6.24 0.62 7.45
CA ASP A 139 -6.20 1.14 8.82
C ASP A 139 -7.37 0.56 9.62
N SER A 140 -7.21 -0.67 10.12
CA SER A 140 -8.32 -1.50 10.60
C SER A 140 -8.74 -1.16 12.03
N ILE A 141 -7.78 -1.07 12.92
CA ILE A 141 -7.97 -0.68 14.34
C ILE A 141 -6.75 0.13 14.79
N ALA A 142 -6.90 0.87 15.89
CA ALA A 142 -5.78 1.62 16.45
C ALA A 142 -4.59 0.67 16.75
N GLY A 143 -3.41 1.04 16.27
CA GLY A 143 -2.18 0.27 16.39
C GLY A 143 -2.01 -0.89 15.40
N THR A 144 -2.98 -1.14 14.48
CA THR A 144 -2.87 -2.29 13.58
C THR A 144 -3.40 -2.00 12.18
N TYR A 145 -2.59 -2.30 11.18
CA TYR A 145 -2.96 -2.36 9.78
C TYR A 145 -3.30 -3.78 9.36
N LEU A 146 -4.46 -4.00 8.72
CA LEU A 146 -4.72 -5.22 7.97
C LEU A 146 -4.01 -5.14 6.62
N VAL A 147 -3.24 -6.17 6.25
CA VAL A 147 -2.47 -6.18 5.00
C VAL A 147 -2.76 -7.40 4.14
N GLN A 148 -2.84 -7.17 2.82
CA GLN A 148 -2.91 -8.21 1.81
C GLN A 148 -1.91 -7.90 0.69
N VAL A 149 -1.03 -8.85 0.40
CA VAL A 149 0.02 -8.72 -0.61
C VAL A 149 -0.19 -9.79 -1.67
N HIS A 150 -0.30 -9.36 -2.92
CA HIS A 150 -0.38 -10.22 -4.09
C HIS A 150 0.81 -9.92 -4.98
N THR A 151 1.75 -10.84 -5.04
CA THR A 151 3.02 -10.64 -5.72
C THR A 151 3.50 -11.92 -6.41
N LYS A 152 4.39 -11.78 -7.37
CA LYS A 152 5.18 -12.91 -7.87
C LYS A 152 6.63 -12.74 -7.43
N ALA A 153 7.33 -13.85 -7.27
CA ALA A 153 8.74 -13.86 -6.92
C ALA A 153 9.52 -14.85 -7.80
N THR A 154 10.83 -14.75 -7.74
CA THR A 154 11.76 -15.61 -8.48
C THR A 154 12.82 -16.16 -7.52
N GLY A 155 13.40 -17.30 -7.87
CA GLY A 155 14.42 -17.95 -7.05
C GLY A 155 13.82 -18.69 -5.85
N THR A 156 14.38 -18.51 -4.67
CA THR A 156 13.82 -19.07 -3.42
C THR A 156 12.97 -18.01 -2.74
N GLU A 157 11.67 -18.17 -2.84
CA GLU A 157 10.69 -17.23 -2.29
C GLU A 157 10.78 -17.16 -0.77
N ALA A 158 10.64 -15.95 -0.23
CA ALA A 158 10.66 -15.71 1.20
C ALA A 158 9.50 -14.77 1.63
N THR A 159 9.26 -14.70 2.94
CA THR A 159 8.26 -13.80 3.48
C THR A 159 8.63 -12.34 3.22
N PRO A 160 7.72 -11.50 2.70
CA PRO A 160 7.97 -10.08 2.56
C PRO A 160 7.81 -9.30 3.86
N PHE A 161 7.38 -9.94 4.96
CA PHE A 161 7.11 -9.30 6.25
C PHE A 161 8.32 -9.31 7.17
N SER A 162 8.51 -8.23 7.91
CA SER A 162 9.58 -8.08 8.91
C SER A 162 9.24 -7.02 9.96
N ALA A 163 9.96 -7.04 11.08
CA ALA A 163 9.96 -6.02 12.12
C ALA A 163 11.24 -5.19 11.99
N THR A 164 11.13 -3.96 11.46
CA THR A 164 12.29 -3.10 11.14
C THR A 164 12.14 -1.62 11.51
N VAL A 165 11.01 -1.22 12.11
CA VAL A 165 10.77 0.15 12.57
C VAL A 165 11.17 0.35 14.02
#